data_a8c5671846320a7afc839f509dbaaf9c
#
_entry.id   a8c5671846320a7afc839f509dbaaf9c
#
_cell.length_a   1.000
_cell.length_b   1.000
_cell.length_c   1.000
_cell.angle_alpha   90.00
_cell.angle_beta   90.00
_cell.angle_gamma   90.00
#
_symmetry.space_group_name_H-M   'P 1'
#
loop_
_entity.id
_entity.type
_entity.pdbx_description
1 polymer ?
#
loop_
_entity_poly.entity_id
_entity_poly.type
_entity_poly.pdbx_seq_one_letter_code
_entity_poly.pdbx_strand_id
1 'polypeptide(L)'
;MVNQRLLVSFTPAEGAVVRMLGLVERRGYAVRSVNMEEGTNGASMTIDVEPRDPARRVDVVVRQLHRLVDVNSVSIVTQNQGSSA
;
A
#
# COMPACT_ATOMS: atom_id res chain seq x y z
N MET A 1 7.98 7.81 14.64
CA MET A 1 7.92 6.90 13.50
C MET A 1 7.15 7.54 12.37
N VAL A 2 7.62 7.40 11.16
CA VAL A 2 6.99 8.04 10.02
C VAL A 2 6.08 7.04 9.34
N ASN A 3 4.81 7.43 9.17
CA ASN A 3 3.88 6.61 8.41
C ASN A 3 4.13 6.81 6.93
N GLN A 4 3.92 5.74 6.19
CA GLN A 4 4.01 5.78 4.74
C GLN A 4 2.63 5.56 4.16
N ARG A 5 2.38 6.18 3.03
CA ARG A 5 1.14 5.99 2.31
C ARG A 5 1.43 5.36 0.96
N LEU A 6 0.77 4.26 0.69
CA LEU A 6 0.91 3.56 -0.57
C LEU A 6 -0.36 3.70 -1.37
N LEU A 7 -0.21 3.98 -2.65
CA LEU A 7 -1.33 4.02 -3.56
C LEU A 7 -1.19 2.85 -4.52
N VAL A 8 -2.19 1.97 -4.52
CA VAL A 8 -2.16 0.76 -5.32
C VAL A 8 -3.31 0.80 -6.31
N SER A 9 -2.99 0.64 -7.58
CA SER A 9 -3.98 0.48 -8.62
C SER A 9 -4.05 -1.01 -8.94
N PHE A 10 -5.24 -1.58 -8.91
CA PHE A 10 -5.36 -3.02 -9.05
C PHE A 10 -6.66 -3.40 -9.74
N THR A 11 -6.71 -4.62 -10.22
CA THR A 11 -7.89 -5.18 -10.82
C THR A 11 -8.64 -5.95 -9.74
N PRO A 12 -9.89 -5.57 -9.45
CA PRO A 12 -10.65 -6.27 -8.41
C PRO A 12 -10.83 -7.74 -8.75
N ALA A 13 -10.56 -8.59 -7.79
CA ALA A 13 -10.72 -10.02 -7.93
C ALA A 13 -10.91 -10.58 -6.54
N GLU A 14 -11.47 -11.76 -6.47
CA GLU A 14 -11.72 -12.39 -5.20
C GLU A 14 -10.41 -12.59 -4.44
N GLY A 15 -10.35 -12.10 -3.22
CA GLY A 15 -9.17 -12.24 -2.39
C GLY A 15 -8.05 -11.27 -2.68
N ALA A 16 -8.20 -10.37 -3.67
CA ALA A 16 -7.11 -9.47 -4.04
C ALA A 16 -6.74 -8.56 -2.87
N VAL A 17 -7.71 -7.96 -2.22
CA VAL A 17 -7.44 -7.04 -1.12
C VAL A 17 -6.78 -7.78 0.03
N VAL A 18 -7.27 -8.96 0.35
CA VAL A 18 -6.70 -9.75 1.43
C VAL A 18 -5.25 -10.10 1.14
N ARG A 19 -4.94 -10.46 -0.10
CA ARG A 19 -3.57 -10.79 -0.46
C ARG A 19 -2.65 -9.59 -0.33
N MET A 20 -3.13 -8.42 -0.75
CA MET A 20 -2.32 -7.21 -0.68
C MET A 20 -2.06 -6.79 0.76
N LEU A 21 -3.10 -6.75 1.56
CA LEU A 21 -2.93 -6.33 2.95
C LEU A 21 -2.12 -7.37 3.73
N GLY A 22 -2.35 -8.64 3.47
CA GLY A 22 -1.57 -9.68 4.12
C GLY A 22 -0.09 -9.59 3.80
N LEU A 23 0.22 -9.27 2.55
CA LEU A 23 1.61 -9.12 2.16
C LEU A 23 2.26 -7.97 2.92
N VAL A 24 1.57 -6.84 3.00
CA VAL A 24 2.10 -5.68 3.71
C VAL A 24 2.41 -6.05 5.16
N GLU A 25 1.49 -6.75 5.80
CA GLU A 25 1.69 -7.11 7.19
C GLU A 25 2.82 -8.12 7.36
N ARG A 26 2.93 -9.08 6.45
CA ARG A 26 4.00 -10.06 6.55
C ARG A 26 5.38 -9.44 6.37
N ARG A 27 5.44 -8.32 5.68
CA ARG A 27 6.72 -7.63 5.49
C ARG A 27 7.06 -6.69 6.63
N GLY A 28 6.30 -6.72 7.70
CA GLY A 28 6.65 -6.00 8.90
C GLY A 28 6.06 -4.61 9.02
N TYR A 29 4.94 -4.38 8.37
CA TYR A 29 4.26 -3.10 8.46
C TYR A 29 2.88 -3.30 9.06
N ALA A 30 2.50 -2.37 9.93
CA ALA A 30 1.15 -2.34 10.46
C ALA A 30 0.29 -1.51 9.51
N VAL A 31 -0.87 -2.02 9.17
CA VAL A 31 -1.82 -1.30 8.35
C VAL A 31 -2.65 -0.40 9.26
N ARG A 32 -2.58 0.90 9.05
CA ARG A 32 -3.26 1.86 9.90
C ARG A 32 -4.60 2.29 9.32
N SER A 33 -4.69 2.42 8.02
CA SER A 33 -5.96 2.74 7.40
C SER A 33 -5.94 2.29 5.96
N VAL A 34 -7.12 2.06 5.42
CA VAL A 34 -7.29 1.63 4.05
C VAL A 34 -8.47 2.38 3.47
N ASN A 35 -8.26 2.99 2.32
CA ASN A 35 -9.33 3.59 1.55
C ASN A 35 -9.34 2.98 0.17
N MET A 36 -10.50 2.56 -0.29
CA MET A 36 -10.62 1.92 -1.58
C MET A 36 -11.67 2.63 -2.41
N GLU A 37 -11.36 2.82 -3.68
CA GLU A 37 -12.29 3.38 -4.65
C GLU A 37 -12.33 2.50 -5.87
N GLU A 38 -13.52 2.24 -6.37
CA GLU A 38 -13.68 1.46 -7.59
C GLU A 38 -14.15 2.38 -8.70
N GLY A 39 -13.54 2.21 -9.86
CA GLY A 39 -13.93 2.94 -11.06
C GLY A 39 -14.29 1.99 -12.17
N THR A 40 -14.47 2.55 -13.34
CA THR A 40 -14.86 1.74 -14.49
C THR A 40 -13.73 0.84 -14.98
N ASN A 41 -12.49 1.25 -14.75
CA ASN A 41 -11.33 0.52 -15.28
C ASN A 41 -10.51 -0.13 -14.22
N GLY A 42 -11.07 -0.37 -13.06
CA GLY A 42 -10.34 -1.00 -12.00
C GLY A 42 -10.56 -0.28 -10.69
N ALA A 43 -9.69 -0.55 -9.75
CA ALA A 43 -9.83 0.00 -8.41
C ALA A 43 -8.51 0.59 -7.95
N SER A 44 -8.59 1.48 -6.99
CA SER A 44 -7.40 2.00 -6.33
C SER A 44 -7.58 1.88 -4.84
N MET A 45 -6.47 1.70 -4.15
CA MET A 45 -6.48 1.56 -2.71
C MET A 45 -5.34 2.37 -2.14
N THR A 46 -5.67 3.19 -1.16
CA THR A 46 -4.68 3.95 -0.41
C THR A 46 -4.49 3.26 0.93
N ILE A 47 -3.25 2.87 1.22
CA ILE A 47 -2.94 2.14 2.44
C ILE A 47 -1.95 2.96 3.25
N ASP A 48 -2.34 3.34 4.45
CA ASP A 48 -1.42 3.97 5.38
C ASP A 48 -0.78 2.89 6.22
N VAL A 49 0.54 2.86 6.22
CA VAL A 49 1.29 1.81 6.89
C VAL A 49 2.33 2.42 7.81
N GLU A 50 2.66 1.69 8.83
CA GLU A 50 3.69 2.09 9.79
C GLU A 50 4.66 0.93 9.97
N PRO A 51 5.97 1.17 9.86
CA PRO A 51 6.91 0.07 10.06
C PRO A 51 6.89 -0.40 11.50
N ARG A 52 6.97 -1.71 11.69
CA ARG A 52 6.97 -2.26 13.04
C ARG A 52 8.33 -2.13 13.71
N ASP A 53 9.36 -1.93 12.92
CA ASP A 53 10.67 -1.60 13.48
C ASP A 53 11.44 -0.75 12.45
N PRO A 54 12.48 -0.05 12.91
CA PRO A 54 13.15 0.92 12.02
C PRO A 54 13.93 0.29 10.88
N ALA A 55 14.14 -1.01 10.89
CA ALA A 55 14.89 -1.65 9.81
C ALA A 55 14.04 -1.94 8.59
N ARG A 56 12.74 -1.76 8.68
CA ARG A 56 11.86 -2.09 7.56
C ARG A 56 12.01 -1.07 6.45
N ARG A 57 11.94 -1.54 5.22
CA ARG A 57 12.09 -0.70 4.04
C ARG A 57 10.84 -0.81 3.19
N VAL A 58 10.21 0.34 2.93
CA VAL A 58 8.96 0.35 2.20
C VAL A 58 9.15 -0.04 0.73
N ASP A 59 10.33 0.20 0.17
CA ASP A 59 10.56 -0.19 -1.22
C ASP A 59 10.48 -1.69 -1.42
N VAL A 60 10.78 -2.46 -0.39
CA VAL A 60 10.62 -3.91 -0.48
C VAL A 60 9.13 -4.26 -0.62
N VAL A 61 8.29 -3.60 0.17
CA VAL A 61 6.85 -3.83 0.08
C VAL A 61 6.34 -3.48 -1.30
N VAL A 62 6.79 -2.35 -1.84
CA VAL A 62 6.36 -1.92 -3.16
C VAL A 62 6.72 -2.96 -4.21
N ARG A 63 7.96 -3.45 -4.17
CA ARG A 63 8.38 -4.45 -5.14
C ARG A 63 7.59 -5.74 -5.02
N GLN A 64 7.30 -6.16 -3.79
CA GLN A 64 6.55 -7.38 -3.59
C GLN A 64 5.12 -7.23 -4.06
N LEU A 65 4.51 -6.07 -3.81
CA LEU A 65 3.14 -5.84 -4.27
C LEU A 65 3.07 -5.89 -5.79
N HIS A 66 4.08 -5.37 -6.47
CA HIS A 66 4.10 -5.40 -7.93
C HIS A 66 4.08 -6.81 -8.49
N ARG A 67 4.48 -7.78 -7.71
CA ARG A 67 4.52 -9.17 -8.18
C ARG A 67 3.16 -9.85 -8.11
N LEU A 68 2.21 -9.26 -7.41
CA LEU A 68 0.87 -9.83 -7.35
C LEU A 68 0.18 -9.61 -8.68
N VAL A 69 -0.47 -10.66 -9.17
CA VAL A 69 -1.05 -10.63 -10.51
C VAL A 69 -2.14 -9.57 -10.63
N ASP A 70 -2.84 -9.28 -9.53
CA ASP A 70 -3.94 -8.32 -9.58
C ASP A 70 -3.47 -6.88 -9.49
N VAL A 71 -2.21 -6.64 -9.20
CA VAL A 71 -1.71 -5.28 -8.98
C VAL A 71 -1.21 -4.71 -10.28
N ASN A 72 -1.71 -3.53 -10.64
CA ASN A 72 -1.30 -2.84 -11.86
C ASN A 72 -0.17 -1.85 -11.61
N SER A 73 -0.24 -1.11 -10.52
CA SER A 73 0.81 -0.15 -10.19
C SER A 73 0.80 0.12 -8.70
N VAL A 74 1.96 0.48 -8.18
CA VAL A 74 2.12 0.86 -6.78
C VAL A 74 3.02 2.08 -6.74
N SER A 75 2.62 3.08 -5.97
CA SER A 75 3.46 4.24 -5.75
C SER A 75 3.43 4.61 -4.27
N ILE A 76 4.50 5.26 -3.84
CA ILE A 76 4.59 5.78 -2.49
C ILE A 76 4.15 7.23 -2.57
N VAL A 77 3.14 7.58 -1.79
CA VAL A 77 2.67 8.96 -1.74
C VAL A 77 3.40 9.64 -0.62
N THR A 78 4.22 10.59 -0.98
CA THR A 78 5.00 11.32 0.02
C THR A 78 4.07 12.19 0.84
N GLN A 79 4.14 12.01 2.15
CA GLN A 79 3.39 12.86 3.05
C GLN A 79 4.26 14.03 3.41
N ASN A 80 3.95 15.16 2.84
CA ASN A 80 4.79 16.31 3.02
C ASN A 80 4.14 17.26 4.02
N GLN A 81 4.14 16.85 5.27
CA GLN A 81 3.47 17.65 6.29
C GLN A 81 4.07 18.99 6.45
N GLY A 82 5.37 19.08 6.35
CA GLY A 82 6.01 20.35 6.56
C GLY A 82 5.52 21.41 5.63
N SER A 83 5.29 21.03 4.40
CA SER A 83 4.90 21.99 3.39
C SER A 83 3.48 22.47 3.55
N SER A 84 2.69 21.75 4.28
CA SER A 84 1.30 22.14 4.42
C SER A 84 1.15 23.41 5.23
N ALA A 85 2.18 23.74 5.87
CA ALA A 85 2.13 24.97 6.66
C ALA A 85 1.86 26.15 5.76
#